data_a606e7a877b65933f18b1e8ceef7791a
#
_entry.id   a606e7a877b65933f18b1e8ceef7791a
#
_cell.length_a   1.000
_cell.length_b   1.000
_cell.length_c   1.000
_cell.angle_alpha   90.00
_cell.angle_beta   90.00
_cell.angle_gamma   90.00
#
_symmetry.space_group_name_H-M   'P 1'
#
loop_
_entity.id
_entity.type
_entity.pdbx_description
1 polymer ?
#
loop_
_entity_poly.entity_id
_entity_poly.type
_entity_poly.pdbx_seq_one_letter_code
_entity_poly.pdbx_strand_id
1 'polypeptide(L)'
;SLASVVLLTACTTSVTQAPVTEPLSVSKLPREGMVVTANPHATKAGVDVLNSGGSAVDAAIAIQAVLSLVEPQSSGLGGGGFMVYYDAKSKQLAVYDGRETAPAGATDTQFLTESGESIGFLNAKHSGLSTGVPGMVSLLSLAHADHGVLPWGSQFNNAIVLADQGFAISPRLYSLIERFGKYLPKQASEGP
;
A
#
# COMPACT_ATOMS: atom_id res chain seq x y z
N SER A 1 66.85 52.78 -18.83
CA SER A 1 66.01 51.56 -18.70
C SER A 1 65.17 51.67 -17.46
N LEU A 2 63.88 52.06 -17.63
CA LEU A 2 62.93 52.07 -16.56
C LEU A 2 62.24 50.65 -16.55
N ALA A 3 62.35 49.96 -15.46
CA ALA A 3 61.61 48.72 -15.21
C ALA A 3 60.29 49.05 -14.50
N SER A 4 59.14 48.84 -15.18
CA SER A 4 57.80 48.98 -14.58
C SER A 4 57.46 47.72 -13.79
N VAL A 5 57.25 47.87 -12.49
CA VAL A 5 56.74 46.84 -11.61
C VAL A 5 55.20 46.92 -11.66
N VAL A 6 54.54 45.86 -12.17
CA VAL A 6 53.09 45.72 -12.15
C VAL A 6 52.72 44.98 -10.82
N LEU A 7 52.03 45.68 -9.91
CA LEU A 7 51.44 45.09 -8.71
C LEU A 7 50.11 44.43 -9.11
N LEU A 8 50.03 43.10 -9.04
CA LEU A 8 48.81 42.35 -9.12
C LEU A 8 48.14 42.31 -7.74
N THR A 9 47.06 43.06 -7.58
CA THR A 9 46.19 43.00 -6.38
C THR A 9 45.25 41.81 -6.52
N ALA A 10 45.52 40.75 -5.76
CA ALA A 10 44.61 39.60 -5.65
C ALA A 10 43.45 39.96 -4.73
N CYS A 11 42.23 40.06 -5.29
CA CYS A 11 41.00 40.13 -4.50
C CYS A 11 40.70 38.76 -3.88
N THR A 12 40.96 38.59 -2.59
CA THR A 12 40.47 37.47 -1.79
C THR A 12 39.01 37.71 -1.43
N THR A 13 38.08 37.10 -2.18
CA THR A 13 36.66 37.02 -1.76
C THR A 13 36.54 36.00 -0.61
N SER A 14 36.35 36.51 0.59
CA SER A 14 35.98 35.68 1.74
C SER A 14 34.57 35.12 1.51
N VAL A 15 34.45 33.80 1.25
CA VAL A 15 33.18 33.12 1.22
C VAL A 15 32.72 32.96 2.69
N THR A 16 31.75 33.79 3.10
CA THR A 16 31.08 33.65 4.39
C THR A 16 30.22 32.38 4.31
N GLN A 17 30.68 31.31 4.94
CA GLN A 17 29.86 30.10 5.10
C GLN A 17 28.63 30.45 5.95
N ALA A 18 27.46 30.22 5.42
CA ALA A 18 26.22 30.30 6.18
C ALA A 18 26.30 29.33 7.38
N PRO A 19 25.72 29.71 8.52
CA PRO A 19 25.75 28.84 9.69
C PRO A 19 25.07 27.49 9.33
N VAL A 20 25.81 26.41 9.54
CA VAL A 20 25.26 25.05 9.47
C VAL A 20 24.20 24.98 10.57
N THR A 21 22.94 24.99 10.19
CA THR A 21 21.84 24.71 11.10
C THR A 21 22.09 23.36 11.74
N GLU A 22 22.20 23.32 13.07
CA GLU A 22 22.30 22.06 13.79
C GLU A 22 21.20 21.10 13.33
N PRO A 23 21.52 19.81 13.12
CA PRO A 23 20.50 18.83 12.77
C PRO A 23 19.46 18.82 13.89
N LEU A 24 18.19 19.00 13.53
CA LEU A 24 17.06 18.91 14.44
C LEU A 24 17.21 17.66 15.30
N SER A 25 17.34 17.86 16.61
CA SER A 25 17.43 16.76 17.57
C SER A 25 16.16 15.92 17.48
N VAL A 26 16.25 14.75 16.89
CA VAL A 26 15.16 13.77 16.73
C VAL A 26 14.68 13.21 18.08
N SER A 27 15.33 13.59 19.19
CA SER A 27 15.07 13.02 20.52
C SER A 27 13.79 13.49 21.22
N LYS A 28 12.97 14.36 20.61
CA LYS A 28 11.75 14.93 21.20
C LYS A 28 10.47 14.76 20.38
N LEU A 29 10.49 13.97 19.33
CA LEU A 29 9.21 13.59 18.72
C LEU A 29 8.48 12.63 19.65
N PRO A 30 7.19 12.89 19.97
CA PRO A 30 6.39 11.90 20.69
C PRO A 30 6.51 10.56 19.95
N ARG A 31 6.51 9.46 20.69
CA ARG A 31 6.49 8.12 20.10
C ARG A 31 5.10 7.80 19.52
N GLU A 32 4.57 8.71 18.74
CA GLU A 32 3.31 8.52 18.04
C GLU A 32 3.65 7.96 16.67
N GLY A 33 3.19 6.74 16.42
CA GLY A 33 3.30 6.14 15.10
C GLY A 33 2.53 6.98 14.08
N MET A 34 3.02 7.02 12.84
CA MET A 34 2.32 7.67 11.73
C MET A 34 1.70 6.61 10.84
N VAL A 35 0.46 6.82 10.44
CA VAL A 35 -0.27 5.99 9.47
C VAL A 35 -0.80 6.86 8.35
N VAL A 36 -0.52 6.48 7.10
CA VAL A 36 -1.04 7.12 5.90
C VAL A 36 -1.65 6.07 4.99
N THR A 37 -2.91 6.24 4.63
CA THR A 37 -3.63 5.31 3.73
C THR A 37 -4.54 6.07 2.77
N ALA A 38 -5.11 5.35 1.81
CA ALA A 38 -6.03 5.92 0.82
C ALA A 38 -7.42 6.26 1.37
N ASN A 39 -7.76 5.84 2.62
CA ASN A 39 -9.09 6.03 3.17
C ASN A 39 -9.02 6.30 4.69
N PRO A 40 -9.77 7.29 5.21
CA PRO A 40 -9.74 7.65 6.64
C PRO A 40 -10.09 6.49 7.59
N HIS A 41 -11.01 5.60 7.21
CA HIS A 41 -11.35 4.43 8.01
C HIS A 41 -10.15 3.50 8.18
N ALA A 42 -9.37 3.29 7.11
CA ALA A 42 -8.18 2.46 7.15
C ALA A 42 -7.06 3.13 7.96
N THR A 43 -6.88 4.47 7.82
CA THR A 43 -5.93 5.22 8.65
C THR A 43 -6.28 5.07 10.13
N LYS A 44 -7.56 5.24 10.48
CA LYS A 44 -8.01 5.06 11.86
C LYS A 44 -7.73 3.64 12.39
N ALA A 45 -8.02 2.62 11.60
CA ALA A 45 -7.75 1.22 11.99
C ALA A 45 -6.28 0.99 12.30
N GLY A 46 -5.38 1.50 11.46
CA GLY A 46 -3.93 1.41 11.71
C GLY A 46 -3.50 2.14 12.98
N VAL A 47 -4.01 3.35 13.21
CA VAL A 47 -3.74 4.13 14.44
C VAL A 47 -4.27 3.41 15.68
N ASP A 48 -5.49 2.87 15.63
CA ASP A 48 -6.08 2.13 16.76
C ASP A 48 -5.22 0.92 17.14
N VAL A 49 -4.70 0.18 16.16
CA VAL A 49 -3.80 -0.96 16.38
C VAL A 49 -2.48 -0.52 17.03
N LEU A 50 -1.86 0.55 16.51
CA LEU A 50 -0.63 1.08 17.11
C LEU A 50 -0.84 1.56 18.56
N ASN A 51 -1.96 2.25 18.83
CA ASN A 51 -2.33 2.70 20.18
C ASN A 51 -2.61 1.53 21.14
N SER A 52 -3.02 0.38 20.61
CA SER A 52 -3.23 -0.86 21.38
C SER A 52 -1.94 -1.64 21.63
N GLY A 53 -0.78 -1.10 21.23
CA GLY A 53 0.52 -1.72 21.40
C GLY A 53 0.90 -2.70 20.28
N GLY A 54 0.18 -2.69 19.16
CA GLY A 54 0.49 -3.48 17.98
C GLY A 54 1.73 -2.99 17.25
N SER A 55 2.32 -3.86 16.43
CA SER A 55 3.43 -3.54 15.54
C SER A 55 2.95 -2.80 14.29
N ALA A 56 3.91 -2.29 13.49
CA ALA A 56 3.60 -1.75 12.17
C ALA A 56 2.99 -2.81 11.22
N VAL A 57 3.36 -4.07 11.39
CA VAL A 57 2.78 -5.19 10.62
C VAL A 57 1.34 -5.46 11.06
N ASP A 58 1.04 -5.47 12.37
CA ASP A 58 -0.33 -5.57 12.87
C ASP A 58 -1.21 -4.45 12.30
N ALA A 59 -0.70 -3.21 12.32
CA ALA A 59 -1.39 -2.07 11.74
C ALA A 59 -1.63 -2.25 10.22
N ALA A 60 -0.64 -2.74 9.47
CA ALA A 60 -0.76 -2.99 8.04
C ALA A 60 -1.84 -4.04 7.73
N ILE A 61 -1.98 -5.08 8.55
CA ILE A 61 -3.03 -6.11 8.40
C ILE A 61 -4.42 -5.49 8.61
N ALA A 62 -4.61 -4.72 9.68
CA ALA A 62 -5.87 -4.06 9.96
C ALA A 62 -6.24 -3.04 8.86
N ILE A 63 -5.26 -2.29 8.37
CA ILE A 63 -5.41 -1.36 7.24
C ILE A 63 -5.86 -2.12 5.99
N GLN A 64 -5.19 -3.22 5.64
CA GLN A 64 -5.51 -4.01 4.46
C GLN A 64 -6.92 -4.61 4.54
N ALA A 65 -7.33 -5.11 5.70
CA ALA A 65 -8.68 -5.63 5.92
C ALA A 65 -9.74 -4.53 5.69
N VAL A 66 -9.53 -3.34 6.27
CA VAL A 66 -10.45 -2.21 6.09
C VAL A 66 -10.44 -1.70 4.64
N LEU A 67 -9.28 -1.55 4.00
CA LEU A 67 -9.19 -1.11 2.60
C LEU A 67 -9.90 -2.08 1.65
N SER A 68 -9.86 -3.38 1.93
CA SER A 68 -10.57 -4.38 1.12
C SER A 68 -12.09 -4.19 1.15
N LEU A 69 -12.60 -3.56 2.21
CA LEU A 69 -14.02 -3.24 2.36
C LEU A 69 -14.37 -1.85 1.80
N VAL A 70 -13.59 -0.82 2.16
CA VAL A 70 -13.94 0.58 1.85
C VAL A 70 -13.39 1.10 0.53
N GLU A 71 -12.41 0.42 -0.05
CA GLU A 71 -11.79 0.72 -1.35
C GLU A 71 -11.63 -0.55 -2.22
N PRO A 72 -12.71 -1.35 -2.42
CA PRO A 72 -12.62 -2.67 -3.06
C PRO A 72 -12.15 -2.62 -4.51
N GLN A 73 -12.27 -1.47 -5.17
CA GLN A 73 -11.79 -1.27 -6.54
C GLN A 73 -10.26 -1.22 -6.65
N SER A 74 -9.55 -1.08 -5.54
CA SER A 74 -8.09 -0.88 -5.51
C SER A 74 -7.40 -1.79 -4.51
N SER A 75 -8.13 -2.48 -3.64
CA SER A 75 -7.59 -3.29 -2.56
C SER A 75 -8.46 -4.52 -2.34
N GLY A 76 -7.87 -5.66 -2.02
CA GLY A 76 -8.63 -6.89 -1.78
C GLY A 76 -7.79 -7.97 -1.14
N LEU A 77 -8.41 -8.77 -0.26
CA LEU A 77 -7.79 -9.95 0.34
C LEU A 77 -7.61 -11.09 -0.68
N GLY A 78 -8.43 -11.10 -1.75
CA GLY A 78 -8.32 -12.05 -2.85
C GLY A 78 -7.32 -11.65 -3.94
N GLY A 79 -6.55 -10.58 -3.72
CA GLY A 79 -5.50 -10.11 -4.62
C GLY A 79 -4.10 -10.46 -4.12
N GLY A 80 -3.14 -9.64 -4.51
CA GLY A 80 -1.76 -9.73 -4.07
C GLY A 80 -1.14 -8.37 -3.79
N GLY A 81 0.11 -8.38 -3.37
CA GLY A 81 0.85 -7.16 -3.05
C GLY A 81 2.26 -7.44 -2.62
N PHE A 82 2.92 -6.37 -2.24
CA PHE A 82 4.28 -6.42 -1.69
C PHE A 82 4.31 -5.67 -0.36
N MET A 83 5.13 -6.14 0.55
CA MET A 83 5.43 -5.42 1.79
C MET A 83 6.93 -5.24 1.90
N VAL A 84 7.35 -4.01 2.18
CA VAL A 84 8.73 -3.68 2.56
C VAL A 84 8.70 -3.28 4.02
N TYR A 85 9.39 -4.03 4.85
CA TYR A 85 9.48 -3.81 6.28
C TYR A 85 10.91 -3.42 6.66
N TYR A 86 11.07 -2.32 7.40
CA TYR A 86 12.35 -1.90 7.94
C TYR A 86 12.30 -1.90 9.46
N ASP A 87 13.16 -2.70 10.08
CA ASP A 87 13.37 -2.68 11.52
C ASP A 87 14.46 -1.68 11.87
N ALA A 88 14.07 -0.56 12.45
CA ALA A 88 14.99 0.51 12.84
C ALA A 88 15.96 0.09 13.95
N LYS A 89 15.61 -0.93 14.76
CA LYS A 89 16.46 -1.42 15.85
C LYS A 89 17.60 -2.28 15.33
N SER A 90 17.30 -3.25 14.48
CA SER A 90 18.31 -4.14 13.87
C SER A 90 18.91 -3.56 12.58
N LYS A 91 18.29 -2.49 12.02
CA LYS A 91 18.61 -1.90 10.71
C LYS A 91 18.47 -2.91 9.55
N GLN A 92 17.62 -3.89 9.72
CA GLN A 92 17.34 -4.91 8.71
C GLN A 92 16.13 -4.52 7.85
N LEU A 93 16.22 -4.89 6.59
CA LEU A 93 15.14 -4.77 5.62
C LEU A 93 14.62 -6.17 5.28
N ALA A 94 13.31 -6.37 5.36
CA ALA A 94 12.64 -7.55 4.86
C ALA A 94 11.66 -7.19 3.74
N VAL A 95 11.54 -8.06 2.74
CA VAL A 95 10.59 -7.90 1.64
C VAL A 95 9.74 -9.15 1.57
N TYR A 96 8.42 -8.95 1.55
CA TYR A 96 7.44 -10.02 1.40
C TYR A 96 6.78 -9.87 0.03
N ASP A 97 6.89 -10.90 -0.79
CA ASP A 97 6.26 -10.98 -2.11
C ASP A 97 5.02 -11.87 -2.03
N GLY A 98 3.87 -11.25 -2.10
CA GLY A 98 2.57 -11.90 -2.19
C GLY A 98 1.86 -11.57 -3.51
N ARG A 99 2.62 -11.33 -4.58
CA ARG A 99 2.06 -11.15 -5.91
C ARG A 99 1.28 -12.38 -6.35
N GLU A 100 0.18 -12.16 -7.06
CA GLU A 100 -0.59 -13.24 -7.66
C GLU A 100 0.27 -14.01 -8.67
N THR A 101 0.11 -15.32 -8.68
CA THR A 101 0.72 -16.19 -9.68
C THR A 101 -0.34 -16.74 -10.64
N ALA A 102 0.10 -17.16 -11.83
CA ALA A 102 -0.79 -17.83 -12.75
C ALA A 102 -1.26 -19.17 -12.16
N PRO A 103 -2.55 -19.55 -12.31
CA PRO A 103 -3.00 -20.89 -11.95
C PRO A 103 -2.23 -21.98 -12.71
N ALA A 104 -2.13 -23.18 -12.12
CA ALA A 104 -1.41 -24.30 -12.74
C ALA A 104 -1.98 -24.72 -14.11
N GLY A 105 -3.26 -24.43 -14.35
CA GLY A 105 -3.92 -24.70 -15.63
C GLY A 105 -3.83 -23.55 -16.64
N ALA A 106 -3.10 -22.47 -16.34
CA ALA A 106 -2.96 -21.36 -17.28
C ALA A 106 -2.17 -21.78 -18.52
N THR A 107 -2.63 -21.33 -19.70
CA THR A 107 -1.97 -21.57 -20.98
C THR A 107 -1.65 -20.25 -21.66
N ASP A 108 -0.71 -20.28 -22.61
CA ASP A 108 -0.33 -19.12 -23.41
C ASP A 108 -1.43 -18.66 -24.40
N THR A 109 -2.43 -19.53 -24.62
CA THR A 109 -3.57 -19.29 -25.53
C THR A 109 -4.87 -18.97 -24.81
N GLN A 110 -4.92 -18.93 -23.46
CA GLN A 110 -6.17 -18.79 -22.72
C GLN A 110 -6.95 -17.49 -22.99
N PHE A 111 -6.29 -16.47 -23.55
CA PHE A 111 -6.92 -15.21 -23.95
C PHE A 111 -7.11 -15.06 -25.47
N LEU A 112 -7.03 -16.16 -26.19
CA LEU A 112 -7.28 -16.21 -27.62
C LEU A 112 -8.65 -16.85 -27.92
N THR A 113 -9.25 -16.43 -29.03
CA THR A 113 -10.42 -17.11 -29.64
C THR A 113 -9.97 -18.38 -30.35
N GLU A 114 -10.89 -19.19 -30.78
CA GLU A 114 -10.61 -20.36 -31.63
C GLU A 114 -9.89 -19.99 -32.92
N SER A 115 -10.08 -18.76 -33.42
CA SER A 115 -9.38 -18.24 -34.60
C SER A 115 -7.98 -17.68 -34.28
N GLY A 116 -7.53 -17.74 -32.99
CA GLY A 116 -6.22 -17.27 -32.58
C GLY A 116 -6.14 -15.75 -32.34
N GLU A 117 -7.27 -15.03 -32.35
CA GLU A 117 -7.32 -13.60 -32.07
C GLU A 117 -7.54 -13.33 -30.57
N SER A 118 -7.09 -12.15 -30.08
CA SER A 118 -7.32 -11.75 -28.69
C SER A 118 -8.81 -11.57 -28.40
N ILE A 119 -9.29 -12.12 -27.26
CA ILE A 119 -10.66 -11.89 -26.76
C ILE A 119 -10.90 -10.42 -26.34
N GLY A 120 -9.88 -9.60 -26.34
CA GLY A 120 -9.92 -8.19 -25.94
C GLY A 120 -9.86 -7.97 -24.44
N PHE A 121 -9.28 -6.84 -24.04
CA PHE A 121 -8.97 -6.53 -22.64
C PHE A 121 -10.19 -6.57 -21.70
N LEU A 122 -11.32 -5.97 -22.10
CA LEU A 122 -12.51 -5.94 -21.23
C LEU A 122 -13.11 -7.33 -21.02
N ASN A 123 -13.15 -8.15 -22.07
CA ASN A 123 -13.63 -9.53 -21.97
C ASN A 123 -12.71 -10.38 -21.10
N ALA A 124 -11.37 -10.24 -21.27
CA ALA A 124 -10.39 -10.90 -20.43
C ALA A 124 -10.55 -10.48 -18.96
N LYS A 125 -10.64 -9.17 -18.69
CA LYS A 125 -10.76 -8.61 -17.34
C LYS A 125 -12.02 -9.08 -16.60
N HIS A 126 -13.15 -9.22 -17.30
CA HIS A 126 -14.43 -9.63 -16.71
C HIS A 126 -14.66 -11.15 -16.72
N SER A 127 -13.73 -11.91 -17.25
CA SER A 127 -13.76 -13.37 -17.25
C SER A 127 -13.02 -13.97 -16.05
N GLY A 128 -13.36 -15.21 -15.69
CA GLY A 128 -12.59 -15.96 -14.70
C GLY A 128 -11.17 -16.31 -15.17
N LEU A 129 -10.88 -16.20 -16.47
CA LEU A 129 -9.56 -16.49 -17.05
C LEU A 129 -8.45 -15.58 -16.54
N SER A 130 -8.78 -14.34 -16.14
CA SER A 130 -7.81 -13.38 -15.62
C SER A 130 -7.59 -13.47 -14.11
N THR A 131 -8.20 -14.44 -13.44
CA THR A 131 -8.06 -14.62 -11.99
C THR A 131 -6.76 -15.34 -11.68
N GLY A 132 -5.87 -14.68 -10.92
CA GLY A 132 -4.64 -15.27 -10.40
C GLY A 132 -4.86 -16.02 -9.09
N VAL A 133 -3.85 -16.77 -8.66
CA VAL A 133 -3.80 -17.36 -7.32
C VAL A 133 -3.48 -16.26 -6.32
N PRO A 134 -4.34 -15.99 -5.32
CA PRO A 134 -4.15 -14.89 -4.38
C PRO A 134 -2.93 -15.10 -3.47
N GLY A 135 -2.18 -14.04 -3.23
CA GLY A 135 -1.02 -14.05 -2.34
C GLY A 135 -1.12 -13.12 -1.13
N MET A 136 -2.11 -12.19 -1.10
CA MET A 136 -2.19 -11.17 -0.06
C MET A 136 -2.28 -11.75 1.35
N VAL A 137 -3.20 -12.68 1.61
CA VAL A 137 -3.39 -13.24 2.95
C VAL A 137 -2.16 -14.04 3.38
N SER A 138 -1.53 -14.77 2.46
CA SER A 138 -0.29 -15.51 2.72
C SER A 138 0.85 -14.57 3.11
N LEU A 139 1.03 -13.46 2.36
CA LEU A 139 2.02 -12.42 2.68
C LEU A 139 1.80 -11.85 4.08
N LEU A 140 0.55 -11.43 4.38
CA LEU A 140 0.21 -10.87 5.68
C LEU A 140 0.44 -11.85 6.82
N SER A 141 0.08 -13.13 6.62
CA SER A 141 0.29 -14.20 7.60
C SER A 141 1.77 -14.44 7.87
N LEU A 142 2.59 -14.47 6.82
CA LEU A 142 4.05 -14.63 6.96
C LEU A 142 4.67 -13.43 7.69
N ALA A 143 4.34 -12.22 7.27
CA ALA A 143 4.84 -11.01 7.94
C ALA A 143 4.38 -10.93 9.41
N HIS A 144 3.16 -11.38 9.71
CA HIS A 144 2.67 -11.44 11.09
C HIS A 144 3.41 -12.50 11.93
N ALA A 145 3.73 -13.65 11.36
CA ALA A 145 4.52 -14.66 12.06
C ALA A 145 5.91 -14.13 12.46
N ASP A 146 6.51 -13.27 11.63
CA ASP A 146 7.84 -12.70 11.88
C ASP A 146 7.79 -11.46 12.80
N HIS A 147 6.76 -10.61 12.71
CA HIS A 147 6.77 -9.26 13.29
C HIS A 147 5.46 -8.88 14.01
N GLY A 148 4.44 -9.74 14.00
CA GLY A 148 3.18 -9.50 14.71
C GLY A 148 3.36 -9.55 16.23
N VAL A 149 2.61 -8.73 16.94
CA VAL A 149 2.60 -8.62 18.41
C VAL A 149 1.22 -8.95 18.96
N LEU A 150 0.16 -8.49 18.29
CA LEU A 150 -1.21 -8.72 18.69
C LEU A 150 -1.76 -10.02 18.06
N PRO A 151 -2.78 -10.65 18.66
CA PRO A 151 -3.40 -11.84 18.06
C PRO A 151 -3.91 -11.57 16.63
N TRP A 152 -3.65 -12.49 15.70
CA TRP A 152 -4.04 -12.38 14.29
C TRP A 152 -5.51 -11.96 14.10
N GLY A 153 -6.45 -12.63 14.80
CA GLY A 153 -7.87 -12.35 14.66
C GLY A 153 -8.29 -10.95 15.06
N SER A 154 -7.57 -10.30 16.00
CA SER A 154 -7.89 -8.96 16.48
C SER A 154 -7.67 -7.87 15.42
N GLN A 155 -6.84 -8.12 14.41
CA GLN A 155 -6.54 -7.19 13.33
C GLN A 155 -7.76 -6.93 12.43
N PHE A 156 -8.73 -7.83 12.42
CA PHE A 156 -9.92 -7.73 11.57
C PHE A 156 -11.10 -7.02 12.24
N ASN A 157 -11.02 -6.71 13.54
CA ASN A 157 -12.15 -6.16 14.30
C ASN A 157 -12.70 -4.85 13.69
N ASN A 158 -11.83 -3.92 13.28
CA ASN A 158 -12.27 -2.66 12.67
C ASN A 158 -13.01 -2.90 11.34
N ALA A 159 -12.56 -3.85 10.53
CA ALA A 159 -13.23 -4.20 9.28
C ALA A 159 -14.59 -4.87 9.54
N ILE A 160 -14.67 -5.78 10.52
CA ILE A 160 -15.92 -6.46 10.91
C ILE A 160 -16.96 -5.43 11.37
N VAL A 161 -16.58 -4.50 12.27
CA VAL A 161 -17.48 -3.45 12.75
C VAL A 161 -17.99 -2.58 11.60
N LEU A 162 -17.12 -2.19 10.65
CA LEU A 162 -17.52 -1.42 9.48
C LEU A 162 -18.44 -2.20 8.54
N ALA A 163 -18.22 -3.52 8.39
CA ALA A 163 -19.08 -4.37 7.59
C ALA A 163 -20.48 -4.51 8.20
N ASP A 164 -20.56 -4.67 9.51
CA ASP A 164 -21.83 -4.84 10.23
C ASP A 164 -22.64 -3.53 10.31
N GLN A 165 -21.97 -2.40 10.56
CA GLN A 165 -22.63 -1.12 10.76
C GLN A 165 -22.83 -0.34 9.45
N GLY A 166 -22.11 -0.70 8.40
CA GLY A 166 -22.03 0.09 7.18
C GLY A 166 -21.10 1.31 7.31
N PHE A 167 -20.81 1.93 6.20
CA PHE A 167 -19.96 3.12 6.09
C PHE A 167 -20.36 3.98 4.89
N ALA A 168 -20.02 5.26 4.94
CA ALA A 168 -20.18 6.13 3.77
C ALA A 168 -19.10 5.83 2.75
N ILE A 169 -19.49 5.53 1.51
CA ILE A 169 -18.53 5.27 0.43
C ILE A 169 -17.76 6.55 0.08
N SER A 170 -16.49 6.37 -0.30
CA SER A 170 -15.66 7.50 -0.72
C SER A 170 -16.15 8.11 -2.04
N PRO A 171 -15.93 9.43 -2.29
CA PRO A 171 -16.24 10.03 -3.59
C PRO A 171 -15.57 9.30 -4.76
N ARG A 172 -14.38 8.73 -4.53
CA ARG A 172 -13.66 7.93 -5.52
C ARG A 172 -14.38 6.63 -5.84
N LEU A 173 -14.81 5.89 -4.82
CA LEU A 173 -15.56 4.65 -5.01
C LEU A 173 -16.90 4.94 -5.69
N TYR A 174 -17.61 5.99 -5.26
CA TYR A 174 -18.86 6.41 -5.90
C TYR A 174 -18.67 6.68 -7.40
N SER A 175 -17.69 7.49 -7.78
CA SER A 175 -17.42 7.80 -9.19
C SER A 175 -17.08 6.56 -10.02
N LEU A 176 -16.40 5.57 -9.42
CA LEU A 176 -16.05 4.33 -10.10
C LEU A 176 -17.27 3.40 -10.25
N ILE A 177 -18.15 3.36 -9.25
CA ILE A 177 -19.43 2.62 -9.36
C ILE A 177 -20.29 3.23 -10.48
N GLU A 178 -20.42 4.55 -10.54
CA GLU A 178 -21.18 5.20 -11.64
C GLU A 178 -20.59 4.87 -13.02
N ARG A 179 -19.25 4.95 -13.13
CA ARG A 179 -18.57 4.72 -14.41
C ARG A 179 -18.57 3.26 -14.87
N PHE A 180 -18.40 2.33 -13.96
CA PHE A 180 -18.16 0.91 -14.26
C PHE A 180 -19.25 -0.03 -13.76
N GLY A 181 -20.22 0.44 -12.97
CA GLY A 181 -21.30 -0.39 -12.41
C GLY A 181 -22.11 -1.13 -13.45
N LYS A 182 -22.23 -0.59 -14.67
CA LYS A 182 -22.89 -1.28 -15.81
C LYS A 182 -22.21 -2.58 -16.23
N TYR A 183 -20.97 -2.82 -15.83
CA TYR A 183 -20.21 -4.04 -16.12
C TYR A 183 -20.25 -5.05 -14.96
N LEU A 184 -20.85 -4.67 -13.82
CA LEU A 184 -21.02 -5.59 -12.70
C LEU A 184 -22.16 -6.57 -13.01
N PRO A 185 -22.06 -7.84 -12.58
CA PRO A 185 -23.14 -8.81 -12.73
C PRO A 185 -24.43 -8.28 -12.08
N LYS A 186 -25.53 -8.29 -12.82
CA LYS A 186 -26.85 -7.83 -12.33
C LYS A 186 -27.39 -8.68 -11.17
N GLN A 187 -26.88 -9.89 -10.99
CA GLN A 187 -27.28 -10.80 -9.90
C GLN A 187 -26.82 -10.41 -8.50
N ALA A 188 -25.91 -9.42 -8.37
CA ALA A 188 -25.51 -8.92 -7.06
C ALA A 188 -26.58 -8.05 -6.35
N SER A 189 -27.68 -7.73 -7.02
CA SER A 189 -28.78 -6.91 -6.46
C SER A 189 -29.95 -7.74 -5.90
N GLU A 190 -29.96 -9.05 -6.11
CA GLU A 190 -30.95 -9.96 -5.54
C GLU A 190 -30.25 -10.83 -4.49
N GLY A 191 -29.98 -10.22 -3.34
CA GLY A 191 -29.62 -10.96 -2.12
C GLY A 191 -30.82 -11.74 -1.59
N PRO A 192 -30.59 -12.78 -0.79
CA PRO A 192 -31.64 -13.60 -0.22
C PRO A 192 -32.56 -12.81 0.69
#